data_3099f9720c712f77ae3b100b127946f0
#
_entry.id   3099f9720c712f77ae3b100b127946f0
#
_cell.length_a   1.000
_cell.length_b   1.000
_cell.length_c   1.000
_cell.angle_alpha   90.00
_cell.angle_beta   90.00
_cell.angle_gamma   90.00
#
_symmetry.space_group_name_H-M   'P 1'
#
loop_
_entity.id
_entity.type
_entity.pdbx_description
1 polymer ?
#
loop_
_entity_poly.entity_id
_entity_poly.type
_entity_poly.pdbx_seq_one_letter_code
_entity_poly.pdbx_strand_id
1 'polypeptide(L)'
;MPDESKPAHGAVSSGATRPRLDFQAHLADLEAQGLLVRIDRPINKDTELQPLVRWQFLGGIAEDQRRAFLFTNVVDSRGRRYDMPVAVGALAASPRIYAVGMGKPVAEIGATWMRAIANPLAPVTASAPACQQVVITGDALRRFGGGLARLPVPISTPGFDS
;
A
#
# COMPACT_ATOMS: atom_id res chain seq x y z
N MET A 1 -15.81 40.53 24.64
CA MET A 1 -14.59 39.80 24.38
C MET A 1 -14.70 38.49 25.10
N PRO A 2 -15.09 37.38 24.47
CA PRO A 2 -14.97 36.05 25.08
C PRO A 2 -13.64 35.41 24.63
N ASP A 3 -12.98 34.85 25.64
CA ASP A 3 -11.73 34.11 25.60
C ASP A 3 -11.96 32.75 24.93
N GLU A 4 -11.22 32.51 23.80
CA GLU A 4 -11.18 31.20 23.12
C GLU A 4 -10.08 30.36 23.76
N SER A 5 -10.44 29.59 24.78
CA SER A 5 -9.55 28.54 25.31
C SER A 5 -9.52 27.33 24.34
N LYS A 6 -8.44 27.26 23.60
CA LYS A 6 -8.02 26.13 22.75
C LYS A 6 -7.84 24.88 23.62
N PRO A 7 -8.49 23.74 23.31
CA PRO A 7 -8.24 22.52 24.07
C PRO A 7 -6.83 21.99 23.79
N ALA A 8 -6.09 21.79 24.88
CA ALA A 8 -4.76 21.16 24.84
C ALA A 8 -4.86 19.73 24.36
N HIS A 9 -4.09 19.42 23.31
CA HIS A 9 -3.87 18.04 22.89
C HIS A 9 -3.08 17.30 23.97
N GLY A 10 -3.78 16.45 24.70
CA GLY A 10 -3.17 15.57 25.69
C GLY A 10 -2.16 14.63 25.02
N ALA A 11 -0.93 14.65 25.53
CA ALA A 11 0.12 13.71 25.19
C ALA A 11 -0.35 12.29 25.54
N VAL A 12 -0.50 11.43 24.54
CA VAL A 12 -0.82 10.01 24.71
C VAL A 12 0.47 9.26 25.00
N SER A 13 0.55 8.72 26.20
CA SER A 13 1.59 7.84 26.75
C SER A 13 1.99 6.73 25.80
N SER A 14 3.31 6.56 25.61
CA SER A 14 3.97 5.47 24.91
C SER A 14 3.73 4.12 25.60
N GLY A 15 3.31 3.10 24.83
CA GLY A 15 3.33 1.73 25.36
C GLY A 15 2.65 0.65 24.54
N ALA A 16 1.67 0.94 23.71
CA ALA A 16 1.07 -0.04 22.81
C ALA A 16 1.26 0.42 21.37
N THR A 17 2.03 -0.32 20.59
CA THR A 17 2.15 -0.07 19.16
C THR A 17 0.77 -0.23 18.54
N ARG A 18 0.07 0.89 18.30
CA ARG A 18 -1.19 0.86 17.55
C ARG A 18 -0.90 0.28 16.16
N PRO A 19 -1.75 -0.62 15.66
CA PRO A 19 -1.64 -1.05 14.26
C PRO A 19 -1.62 0.20 13.38
N ARG A 20 -0.67 0.29 12.48
CA ARG A 20 -0.58 1.43 11.58
C ARG A 20 -1.75 1.38 10.61
N LEU A 21 -2.60 2.38 10.67
CA LEU A 21 -3.79 2.51 9.81
C LEU A 21 -3.49 3.24 8.50
N ASP A 22 -2.22 3.69 8.32
CA ASP A 22 -1.79 4.48 7.18
C ASP A 22 -0.79 3.69 6.33
N PHE A 23 -1.13 3.52 5.05
CA PHE A 23 -0.30 2.79 4.09
C PHE A 23 1.07 3.46 3.85
N GLN A 24 1.15 4.80 3.90
CA GLN A 24 2.42 5.52 3.75
C GLN A 24 3.35 5.22 4.94
N ALA A 25 2.80 5.21 6.13
CA ALA A 25 3.55 4.84 7.33
C ALA A 25 4.03 3.37 7.27
N HIS A 26 3.20 2.46 6.75
CA HIS A 26 3.59 1.07 6.52
C HIS A 26 4.76 0.96 5.53
N LEU A 27 4.73 1.70 4.42
CA LEU A 27 5.85 1.73 3.47
C LEU A 27 7.13 2.27 4.11
N ALA A 28 7.03 3.30 4.95
CA ALA A 28 8.17 3.84 5.68
C ALA A 28 8.77 2.81 6.67
N ASP A 29 7.92 2.03 7.33
CA ASP A 29 8.38 0.95 8.22
C ASP A 29 9.09 -0.17 7.45
N LEU A 30 8.59 -0.54 6.28
CA LEU A 30 9.24 -1.51 5.41
C LEU A 30 10.61 -0.99 4.95
N GLU A 31 10.71 0.28 4.59
CA GLU A 31 11.95 0.93 4.16
C GLU A 31 12.97 0.96 5.29
N ALA A 32 12.57 1.38 6.50
CA ALA A 32 13.42 1.42 7.69
C ALA A 32 13.96 0.03 8.09
N GLN A 33 13.23 -1.04 7.78
CA GLN A 33 13.64 -2.42 8.04
C GLN A 33 14.38 -3.09 6.87
N GLY A 34 14.66 -2.35 5.78
CA GLY A 34 15.31 -2.88 4.58
C GLY A 34 14.45 -3.90 3.81
N LEU A 35 13.13 -3.83 3.97
CA LEU A 35 12.15 -4.71 3.33
C LEU A 35 11.51 -4.07 2.09
N LEU A 36 11.84 -2.83 1.75
CA LEU A 36 11.37 -2.10 0.59
C LEU A 36 12.54 -1.75 -0.33
N VAL A 37 12.37 -1.99 -1.62
CA VAL A 37 13.26 -1.50 -2.68
C VAL A 37 12.56 -0.37 -3.40
N ARG A 38 13.16 0.82 -3.36
CA ARG A 38 12.69 1.98 -4.11
C ARG A 38 13.34 2.00 -5.50
N ILE A 39 12.53 2.21 -6.53
CA ILE A 39 12.98 2.30 -7.93
C ILE A 39 12.52 3.64 -8.49
N ASP A 40 13.48 4.57 -8.64
CA ASP A 40 13.23 5.95 -9.06
C ASP A 40 13.52 6.16 -10.56
N ARG A 41 14.21 5.22 -11.24
CA ARG A 41 14.35 5.27 -12.70
C ARG A 41 12.98 5.09 -13.37
N PRO A 42 12.80 5.62 -14.58
CA PRO A 42 11.61 5.31 -15.36
C PRO A 42 11.40 3.80 -15.48
N ILE A 43 10.19 3.33 -15.21
CA ILE A 43 9.78 1.93 -15.34
C ILE A 43 8.49 1.84 -16.16
N ASN A 44 8.50 1.00 -17.19
CA ASN A 44 7.31 0.78 -18.01
C ASN A 44 6.35 -0.19 -17.30
N LYS A 45 5.16 0.31 -16.95
CA LYS A 45 4.15 -0.49 -16.24
C LYS A 45 3.60 -1.66 -17.08
N ASP A 46 3.65 -1.53 -18.41
CA ASP A 46 3.07 -2.51 -19.32
C ASP A 46 4.04 -3.66 -19.62
N THR A 47 5.36 -3.41 -19.60
CA THR A 47 6.36 -4.38 -20.08
C THR A 47 7.47 -4.72 -19.09
N GLU A 48 7.74 -3.86 -18.07
CA GLU A 48 8.88 -4.05 -17.17
C GLU A 48 8.48 -4.32 -15.73
N LEU A 49 7.46 -3.61 -15.21
CA LEU A 49 7.16 -3.58 -13.78
C LEU A 49 6.82 -4.97 -13.24
N GLN A 50 5.84 -5.66 -13.82
CA GLN A 50 5.44 -6.99 -13.38
C GLN A 50 6.48 -8.08 -13.63
N PRO A 51 7.17 -8.14 -14.78
CA PRO A 51 8.28 -9.06 -14.97
C PRO A 51 9.37 -8.92 -13.89
N LEU A 52 9.75 -7.69 -13.52
CA LEU A 52 10.73 -7.44 -12.47
C LEU A 52 10.27 -7.97 -11.10
N VAL A 53 9.03 -7.69 -10.72
CA VAL A 53 8.45 -8.18 -9.45
C VAL A 53 8.32 -9.70 -9.46
N ARG A 54 7.80 -10.25 -10.56
CA ARG A 54 7.59 -11.70 -10.72
C ARG A 54 8.89 -12.48 -10.64
N TRP A 55 9.98 -11.90 -11.13
CA TRP A 55 11.30 -12.54 -11.09
C TRP A 55 11.73 -12.94 -9.67
N GLN A 56 11.45 -12.12 -8.64
CA GLN A 56 11.80 -12.48 -7.27
C GLN A 56 11.07 -13.74 -6.76
N PHE A 57 9.89 -14.07 -7.32
CA PHE A 57 9.14 -15.27 -6.93
C PHE A 57 9.55 -16.51 -7.73
N LEU A 58 9.97 -16.34 -8.97
CA LEU A 58 10.29 -17.42 -9.91
C LEU A 58 11.80 -17.59 -10.13
N GLY A 59 12.61 -16.59 -9.78
CA GLY A 59 14.05 -16.56 -10.01
C GLY A 59 14.90 -17.23 -8.91
N GLY A 60 14.31 -18.03 -8.02
CA GLY A 60 15.03 -18.77 -6.99
C GLY A 60 15.42 -17.94 -5.76
N ILE A 61 14.90 -16.72 -5.60
CA ILE A 61 15.11 -15.91 -4.39
C ILE A 61 14.34 -16.54 -3.23
N ALA A 62 15.06 -16.84 -2.13
CA ALA A 62 14.47 -17.39 -0.93
C ALA A 62 13.38 -16.46 -0.37
N GLU A 63 12.33 -17.02 0.22
CA GLU A 63 11.16 -16.28 0.65
C GLU A 63 11.49 -15.15 1.63
N ASP A 64 12.39 -15.37 2.57
CA ASP A 64 12.86 -14.39 3.56
C ASP A 64 13.68 -13.24 2.94
N GLN A 65 14.21 -13.43 1.73
CA GLN A 65 14.96 -12.44 0.97
C GLN A 65 14.09 -11.59 0.06
N ARG A 66 12.82 -11.95 -0.13
CA ARG A 66 11.90 -11.17 -0.96
C ARG A 66 11.60 -9.81 -0.35
N ARG A 67 11.42 -8.80 -1.21
CA ARG A 67 11.20 -7.40 -0.83
C ARG A 67 9.91 -6.87 -1.45
N ALA A 68 9.35 -5.86 -0.82
CA ALA A 68 8.39 -4.98 -1.46
C ALA A 68 9.11 -4.05 -2.45
N PHE A 69 8.40 -3.59 -3.47
CA PHE A 69 8.90 -2.60 -4.42
C PHE A 69 8.04 -1.35 -4.37
N LEU A 70 8.67 -0.18 -4.46
CA LEU A 70 8.01 1.11 -4.66
C LEU A 70 8.58 1.77 -5.91
N PHE A 71 7.78 1.85 -6.95
CA PHE A 71 8.12 2.49 -8.22
C PHE A 71 7.61 3.94 -8.19
N THR A 72 8.52 4.92 -8.20
CA THR A 72 8.17 6.34 -8.08
C THR A 72 8.07 7.07 -9.42
N ASN A 73 8.58 6.47 -10.50
CA ASN A 73 8.63 7.07 -11.82
C ASN A 73 8.03 6.09 -12.85
N VAL A 74 6.70 6.01 -12.89
CA VAL A 74 5.99 5.05 -13.72
C VAL A 74 5.61 5.67 -15.07
N VAL A 75 5.90 4.95 -16.16
CA VAL A 75 5.52 5.31 -17.53
C VAL A 75 4.77 4.14 -18.19
N ASP A 76 4.03 4.40 -19.26
CA ASP A 76 3.44 3.35 -20.10
C ASP A 76 4.17 3.20 -21.45
N SER A 77 3.76 2.22 -22.24
CA SER A 77 4.33 1.94 -23.57
C SER A 77 4.05 3.04 -24.60
N ARG A 78 3.17 4.01 -24.29
CA ARG A 78 2.87 5.18 -25.12
C ARG A 78 3.67 6.42 -24.67
N GLY A 79 4.57 6.26 -23.70
CA GLY A 79 5.40 7.33 -23.17
C GLY A 79 4.70 8.25 -22.18
N ARG A 80 3.47 7.94 -21.75
CA ARG A 80 2.77 8.71 -20.72
C ARG A 80 3.44 8.46 -19.37
N ARG A 81 3.69 9.54 -18.63
CA ARG A 81 4.15 9.49 -17.23
C ARG A 81 2.96 9.60 -16.28
N TYR A 82 3.03 8.89 -15.18
CA TYR A 82 2.04 8.92 -14.11
C TYR A 82 2.60 9.63 -12.88
N ASP A 83 1.77 10.48 -12.26
CA ASP A 83 2.13 11.21 -11.03
C ASP A 83 1.97 10.35 -9.77
N MET A 84 1.42 9.15 -9.91
CA MET A 84 1.14 8.24 -8.82
C MET A 84 2.17 7.12 -8.78
N PRO A 85 2.82 6.88 -7.63
CA PRO A 85 3.72 5.73 -7.46
C PRO A 85 2.94 4.42 -7.41
N VAL A 86 3.63 3.31 -7.72
CA VAL A 86 3.07 1.95 -7.61
C VAL A 86 3.87 1.17 -6.58
N ALA A 87 3.18 0.62 -5.58
CA ALA A 87 3.76 -0.30 -4.61
C ALA A 87 3.31 -1.74 -4.93
N VAL A 88 4.25 -2.68 -4.94
CA VAL A 88 3.97 -4.10 -5.20
C VAL A 88 4.63 -4.97 -4.14
N GLY A 89 3.92 -5.98 -3.66
CA GLY A 89 4.43 -6.89 -2.64
C GLY A 89 4.50 -6.30 -1.22
N ALA A 90 3.98 -5.08 -1.03
CA ALA A 90 4.07 -4.38 0.24
C ALA A 90 3.25 -5.01 1.37
N LEU A 91 2.34 -5.92 1.08
CA LEU A 91 1.52 -6.57 2.10
C LEU A 91 1.94 -8.02 2.39
N ALA A 92 2.48 -8.75 1.42
CA ALA A 92 2.67 -10.19 1.57
C ALA A 92 3.77 -10.80 0.68
N ALA A 93 4.78 -10.05 0.23
CA ALA A 93 5.87 -10.65 -0.56
C ALA A 93 6.71 -11.63 0.25
N SER A 94 6.76 -11.48 1.58
CA SER A 94 7.38 -12.42 2.50
C SER A 94 6.67 -12.40 3.86
N PRO A 95 6.84 -13.44 4.71
CA PRO A 95 6.31 -13.46 6.06
C PRO A 95 6.78 -12.27 6.91
N ARG A 96 7.99 -11.77 6.69
CA ARG A 96 8.52 -10.59 7.39
C ARG A 96 7.75 -9.32 7.04
N ILE A 97 7.45 -9.10 5.76
CA ILE A 97 6.63 -7.96 5.30
C ILE A 97 5.23 -8.04 5.90
N TYR A 98 4.64 -9.23 5.88
CA TYR A 98 3.32 -9.47 6.45
C TYR A 98 3.31 -9.19 7.97
N ALA A 99 4.35 -9.61 8.68
CA ALA A 99 4.53 -9.37 10.12
C ALA A 99 4.57 -7.87 10.46
N VAL A 100 5.24 -7.05 9.63
CA VAL A 100 5.25 -5.59 9.78
C VAL A 100 3.84 -5.02 9.68
N GLY A 101 3.08 -5.43 8.66
CA GLY A 101 1.69 -4.98 8.49
C GLY A 101 0.76 -5.38 9.64
N MET A 102 0.97 -6.57 10.20
CA MET A 102 0.22 -7.03 11.37
C MET A 102 0.71 -6.45 12.71
N GLY A 103 1.90 -5.86 12.76
CA GLY A 103 2.54 -5.46 14.02
C GLY A 103 2.78 -6.63 14.97
N LYS A 104 3.10 -7.82 14.41
CA LYS A 104 3.29 -9.08 15.13
C LYS A 104 4.53 -9.83 14.64
N PRO A 105 5.24 -10.57 15.50
CA PRO A 105 6.26 -11.50 15.06
C PRO A 105 5.70 -12.55 14.09
N VAL A 106 6.54 -13.02 13.15
CA VAL A 106 6.14 -14.05 12.17
C VAL A 106 5.54 -15.28 12.84
N ALA A 107 6.12 -15.73 13.96
CA ALA A 107 5.63 -16.91 14.70
C ALA A 107 4.22 -16.74 15.27
N GLU A 108 3.74 -15.52 15.47
CA GLU A 108 2.44 -15.21 16.05
C GLU A 108 1.33 -14.99 15.01
N ILE A 109 1.67 -14.90 13.73
CA ILE A 109 0.72 -14.58 12.65
C ILE A 109 -0.47 -15.55 12.66
N GLY A 110 -0.19 -16.85 12.64
CA GLY A 110 -1.23 -17.88 12.62
C GLY A 110 -2.16 -17.82 13.83
N ALA A 111 -1.59 -17.74 15.03
CA ALA A 111 -2.38 -17.64 16.26
C ALA A 111 -3.20 -16.35 16.32
N THR A 112 -2.67 -15.24 15.78
CA THR A 112 -3.39 -13.96 15.71
C THR A 112 -4.59 -14.07 14.77
N TRP A 113 -4.43 -14.68 13.59
CA TRP A 113 -5.55 -14.96 12.68
C TRP A 113 -6.61 -15.84 13.29
N MET A 114 -6.21 -16.94 13.92
CA MET A 114 -7.18 -17.86 14.58
C MET A 114 -8.00 -17.14 15.65
N ARG A 115 -7.38 -16.28 16.46
CA ARG A 115 -8.10 -15.46 17.45
C ARG A 115 -9.05 -14.47 16.82
N ALA A 116 -8.63 -13.79 15.75
CA ALA A 116 -9.46 -12.81 15.04
C ALA A 116 -10.70 -13.45 14.42
N ILE A 117 -10.56 -14.62 13.80
CA ILE A 117 -11.67 -15.38 13.22
C ILE A 117 -12.65 -15.84 14.29
N ALA A 118 -12.13 -16.29 15.45
CA ALA A 118 -12.97 -16.75 16.55
C ALA A 118 -13.69 -15.59 17.29
N ASN A 119 -13.21 -14.36 17.15
CA ASN A 119 -13.74 -13.17 17.83
C ASN A 119 -13.92 -12.01 16.84
N PRO A 120 -14.85 -12.12 15.88
CA PRO A 120 -15.05 -11.07 14.88
C PRO A 120 -15.61 -9.80 15.55
N LEU A 121 -15.07 -8.65 15.13
CA LEU A 121 -15.59 -7.34 15.54
C LEU A 121 -16.70 -6.90 14.58
N ALA A 122 -17.78 -6.36 15.14
CA ALA A 122 -18.84 -5.77 14.33
C ALA A 122 -18.30 -4.53 13.57
N PRO A 123 -18.67 -4.32 12.30
CA PRO A 123 -18.30 -3.12 11.57
C PRO A 123 -18.93 -1.88 12.20
N VAL A 124 -18.16 -0.78 12.19
CA VAL A 124 -18.61 0.53 12.69
C VAL A 124 -18.87 1.44 11.50
N THR A 125 -20.05 2.07 11.49
CA THR A 125 -20.38 3.07 10.48
C THR A 125 -19.67 4.40 10.79
N ALA A 126 -18.92 4.93 9.82
CA ALA A 126 -18.29 6.23 9.90
C ALA A 126 -19.09 7.26 9.08
N SER A 127 -19.40 8.42 9.66
CA SER A 127 -20.14 9.49 9.00
C SER A 127 -19.32 10.28 7.97
N ALA A 128 -17.99 10.35 8.15
CA ALA A 128 -17.07 11.05 7.27
C ALA A 128 -15.74 10.27 7.15
N PRO A 129 -15.73 9.11 6.47
CA PRO A 129 -14.52 8.31 6.35
C PRO A 129 -13.50 8.98 5.42
N ALA A 130 -12.21 8.87 5.76
CA ALA A 130 -11.12 9.47 4.99
C ALA A 130 -11.10 8.98 3.53
N CYS A 131 -11.51 7.74 3.27
CA CYS A 131 -11.59 7.20 1.91
C CYS A 131 -12.66 7.83 1.02
N GLN A 132 -13.54 8.67 1.57
CA GLN A 132 -14.58 9.41 0.86
C GLN A 132 -14.34 10.92 0.81
N GLN A 133 -13.16 11.41 1.16
CA GLN A 133 -12.81 12.84 1.04
C GLN A 133 -12.83 13.33 -0.41
N VAL A 134 -12.49 12.46 -1.36
CA VAL A 134 -12.57 12.76 -2.79
C VAL A 134 -13.45 11.71 -3.46
N VAL A 135 -14.60 12.13 -3.93
CA VAL A 135 -15.55 11.29 -4.66
C VAL A 135 -15.78 11.88 -6.05
N ILE A 136 -15.44 11.14 -7.09
CA ILE A 136 -15.56 11.56 -8.48
C ILE A 136 -16.48 10.58 -9.19
N THR A 137 -17.64 11.03 -9.67
CA THR A 137 -18.66 10.19 -10.29
C THR A 137 -19.24 10.83 -11.56
N GLY A 138 -19.94 10.06 -12.37
CA GLY A 138 -20.67 10.53 -13.55
C GLY A 138 -19.79 11.28 -14.54
N ASP A 139 -20.24 12.43 -15.02
CA ASP A 139 -19.49 13.24 -16.00
C ASP A 139 -18.19 13.84 -15.46
N ALA A 140 -18.09 14.04 -14.14
CA ALA A 140 -16.86 14.46 -13.51
C ALA A 140 -15.75 13.42 -13.70
N LEU A 141 -16.08 12.11 -13.70
CA LEU A 141 -15.13 11.05 -13.93
C LEU A 141 -14.52 11.10 -15.35
N ARG A 142 -15.33 11.44 -16.35
CA ARG A 142 -14.88 11.66 -17.74
C ARG A 142 -13.94 12.85 -17.85
N ARG A 143 -14.25 13.97 -17.18
CA ARG A 143 -13.41 15.17 -17.11
C ARG A 143 -12.12 14.95 -16.31
N PHE A 144 -12.09 13.99 -15.40
CA PHE A 144 -10.91 13.60 -14.61
C PHE A 144 -9.85 12.88 -15.45
N GLY A 145 -9.86 12.99 -16.77
CA GLY A 145 -8.83 12.45 -17.65
C GLY A 145 -8.96 10.94 -17.94
N GLY A 146 -10.20 10.45 -18.04
CA GLY A 146 -10.47 9.07 -18.42
C GLY A 146 -10.64 8.09 -17.26
N GLY A 147 -10.94 8.60 -16.07
CA GLY A 147 -11.26 7.76 -14.91
C GLY A 147 -10.09 6.84 -14.51
N LEU A 148 -10.30 5.52 -14.55
CA LEU A 148 -9.30 4.51 -14.18
C LEU A 148 -8.06 4.52 -15.07
N ALA A 149 -8.15 5.00 -16.33
CA ALA A 149 -6.99 5.16 -17.22
C ALA A 149 -5.95 6.16 -16.68
N ARG A 150 -6.30 6.93 -15.65
CA ARG A 150 -5.35 7.80 -14.93
C ARG A 150 -4.47 7.06 -13.95
N LEU A 151 -4.87 5.87 -13.54
CA LEU A 151 -4.10 5.05 -12.61
C LEU A 151 -3.01 4.28 -13.35
N PRO A 152 -1.81 4.17 -12.76
CA PRO A 152 -0.70 3.40 -13.33
C PRO A 152 -0.87 1.89 -13.08
N VAL A 153 -1.99 1.32 -13.51
CA VAL A 153 -2.27 -0.11 -13.35
C VAL A 153 -1.30 -0.91 -14.21
N PRO A 154 -0.46 -1.78 -13.61
CA PRO A 154 0.47 -2.61 -14.37
C PRO A 154 -0.25 -3.70 -15.16
N ILE A 155 0.28 -4.05 -16.33
CA ILE A 155 -0.14 -5.26 -17.03
C ILE A 155 0.61 -6.45 -16.42
N SER A 156 -0.10 -7.37 -15.79
CA SER A 156 0.48 -8.57 -15.17
C SER A 156 0.47 -9.77 -16.09
N THR A 157 -0.51 -9.87 -16.98
CA THR A 157 -0.66 -10.98 -17.95
C THR A 157 -0.95 -10.42 -19.33
N PRO A 158 0.07 -10.25 -20.20
CA PRO A 158 -0.12 -9.77 -21.55
C PRO A 158 -1.14 -10.64 -22.32
N GLY A 159 -2.08 -9.97 -22.98
CA GLY A 159 -3.17 -10.64 -23.70
C GLY A 159 -4.44 -10.86 -22.87
N PHE A 160 -4.38 -10.73 -21.53
CA PHE A 160 -5.55 -10.75 -20.65
C PHE A 160 -5.85 -9.38 -20.05
N ASP A 161 -4.82 -8.62 -19.72
CA ASP A 161 -4.95 -7.33 -19.02
C ASP A 161 -4.75 -6.12 -19.96
N SER A 162 -4.67 -6.34 -21.26
CA SER A 162 -4.43 -5.31 -22.29
C SER A 162 -5.70 -4.85 -22.99
#